data_d2daeaf6598f5449660a2b1fb5480984
#
_entry.id   d2daeaf6598f5449660a2b1fb5480984
#
_cell.length_a   1.000
_cell.length_b   1.000
_cell.length_c   1.000
_cell.angle_alpha   90.00
_cell.angle_beta   90.00
_cell.angle_gamma   90.00
#
_symmetry.space_group_name_H-M   'P 1'
#
loop_
_entity.id
_entity.type
_entity.pdbx_description
1 polymer ?
#
loop_
_entity_poly.entity_id
_entity_poly.type
_entity_poly.pdbx_seq_one_letter_code
_entity_poly.pdbx_strand_id
1 'polypeptide(L)'
;LFSYSLINDTRNQKFQTTEGSKSSFFQRLPIYSENPSILTGIDSTHYKSFGDNYVGFARFYSRAIASINSKDVKISDRIFIPSQYLRGFEPGKVGPMDGTDYVGGNYAAALGLGLNMTNLFPQLQNTDFNLFYDAANLWHVDYDKSLPVSDSLRSAFGMGVNWFSPIGPISLSFAQDISSDDTDKTETFRFNIGTTF
;
A
#
# COMPACT_ATOMS: atom_id res chain seq x y z
N LEU A 1 1.73 17.67 16.74
CA LEU A 1 1.13 17.33 15.46
C LEU A 1 -0.38 17.40 15.57
N PHE A 2 -1.04 17.99 14.58
CA PHE A 2 -2.49 17.91 14.38
C PHE A 2 -2.77 17.08 13.14
N SER A 3 -3.72 16.16 13.22
CA SER A 3 -4.13 15.37 12.06
C SER A 3 -5.66 15.28 12.00
N TYR A 4 -6.17 15.29 10.78
CA TYR A 4 -7.58 15.03 10.52
C TYR A 4 -7.74 14.09 9.34
N SER A 5 -8.86 13.41 9.29
CA SER A 5 -9.24 12.56 8.16
C SER A 5 -10.71 12.74 7.82
N LEU A 6 -10.99 12.72 6.52
CA LEU A 6 -12.33 12.66 5.96
C LEU A 6 -12.51 11.27 5.36
N ILE A 7 -13.51 10.55 5.83
CA ILE A 7 -13.75 9.16 5.41
C ILE A 7 -15.15 9.07 4.81
N ASN A 8 -15.23 8.52 3.61
CA ASN A 8 -16.46 8.09 2.97
C ASN A 8 -16.44 6.58 2.83
N ASP A 9 -17.35 5.87 3.50
CA ASP A 9 -17.43 4.41 3.49
C ASP A 9 -18.86 3.98 3.11
N THR A 10 -18.99 3.49 1.89
CA THR A 10 -20.25 3.01 1.30
C THR A 10 -20.24 1.49 1.10
N ARG A 11 -19.27 0.79 1.70
CA ARG A 11 -19.18 -0.67 1.59
C ARG A 11 -20.40 -1.33 2.25
N ASN A 12 -20.89 -2.39 1.62
CA ASN A 12 -22.00 -3.18 2.15
C ASN A 12 -21.64 -3.91 3.45
N GLN A 13 -20.36 -4.25 3.68
CA GLN A 13 -19.85 -4.85 4.92
C GLN A 13 -18.35 -4.55 5.10
N LYS A 14 -17.85 -4.63 6.32
CA LYS A 14 -16.45 -4.29 6.63
C LYS A 14 -15.46 -5.38 6.25
N PHE A 15 -15.87 -6.64 6.40
CA PHE A 15 -15.09 -7.82 6.02
C PHE A 15 -15.78 -8.52 4.86
N GLN A 16 -15.00 -9.15 3.96
CA GLN A 16 -15.53 -9.80 2.77
C GLN A 16 -16.46 -8.88 1.97
N THR A 17 -16.05 -7.60 1.84
CA THR A 17 -16.79 -6.59 1.08
C THR A 17 -17.04 -7.08 -0.34
N THR A 18 -18.29 -7.01 -0.79
CA THR A 18 -18.65 -7.40 -2.17
C THR A 18 -19.00 -6.21 -3.05
N GLU A 19 -19.46 -5.11 -2.46
CA GLU A 19 -19.87 -3.90 -3.19
C GLU A 19 -19.58 -2.63 -2.39
N GLY A 20 -19.45 -1.53 -3.12
CA GLY A 20 -19.25 -0.21 -2.57
C GLY A 20 -17.80 0.21 -2.55
N SER A 21 -17.51 1.29 -1.85
CA SER A 21 -16.17 1.87 -1.78
C SER A 21 -15.87 2.42 -0.40
N LYS A 22 -14.60 2.46 -0.07
CA LYS A 22 -14.08 3.23 1.05
C LYS A 22 -13.00 4.15 0.55
N SER A 23 -13.18 5.45 0.76
CA SER A 23 -12.19 6.47 0.44
C SER A 23 -11.88 7.28 1.67
N SER A 24 -10.62 7.60 1.87
CA SER A 24 -10.17 8.47 2.94
C SER A 24 -9.16 9.49 2.40
N PHE A 25 -9.34 10.72 2.81
CA PHE A 25 -8.36 11.79 2.70
C PHE A 25 -7.87 12.10 4.10
N PHE A 26 -6.57 12.23 4.29
CA PHE A 26 -6.04 12.71 5.56
C PHE A 26 -4.92 13.71 5.35
N GLN A 27 -4.75 14.55 6.36
CA GLN A 27 -3.65 15.49 6.40
C GLN A 27 -3.09 15.58 7.82
N ARG A 28 -1.76 15.60 7.91
CA ARG A 28 -1.01 15.80 9.14
C ARG A 28 -0.28 17.12 9.05
N LEU A 29 -0.59 18.01 9.98
CA LEU A 29 -0.05 19.36 10.06
C LEU A 29 0.90 19.50 11.26
N PRO A 30 2.03 20.19 11.11
CA PRO A 30 2.90 20.48 12.25
C PRO A 30 2.27 21.56 13.13
N ILE A 31 2.20 21.35 14.45
CA ILE A 31 1.85 22.41 15.41
C ILE A 31 3.11 23.13 15.88
N TYR A 32 4.12 22.34 16.25
CA TYR A 32 5.43 22.81 16.67
C TYR A 32 6.49 21.80 16.27
N SER A 33 7.44 22.21 15.44
CA SER A 33 8.54 21.36 14.97
C SER A 33 9.68 22.24 14.46
N GLU A 34 10.91 21.80 14.64
CA GLU A 34 12.08 22.44 14.06
C GLU A 34 12.12 22.31 12.53
N ASN A 35 11.63 21.19 12.02
CA ASN A 35 11.47 20.91 10.58
C ASN A 35 10.00 20.60 10.30
N PRO A 36 9.15 21.63 10.18
CA PRO A 36 7.73 21.43 9.98
C PRO A 36 7.45 20.91 8.56
N SER A 37 6.71 19.81 8.49
CA SER A 37 6.27 19.21 7.23
C SER A 37 4.78 18.93 7.24
N ILE A 38 4.15 19.03 6.08
CA ILE A 38 2.76 18.65 5.85
C ILE A 38 2.78 17.30 5.12
N LEU A 39 2.12 16.31 5.70
CA LEU A 39 1.84 15.04 5.04
C LEU A 39 0.37 15.01 4.62
N THR A 40 0.15 14.78 3.34
CA THR A 40 -1.19 14.62 2.76
C THR A 40 -1.32 13.22 2.17
N GLY A 41 -2.47 12.59 2.34
CA GLY A 41 -2.71 11.25 1.84
C GLY A 41 -4.12 10.98 1.37
N ILE A 42 -4.21 10.09 0.37
CA ILE A 42 -5.46 9.57 -0.15
C ILE A 42 -5.35 8.05 -0.19
N ASP A 43 -6.35 7.38 0.35
CA ASP A 43 -6.58 5.94 0.19
C ASP A 43 -7.98 5.74 -0.37
N SER A 44 -8.12 4.90 -1.37
CA SER A 44 -9.43 4.53 -1.91
C SER A 44 -9.43 3.08 -2.31
N THR A 45 -10.49 2.37 -1.96
CA THR A 45 -10.75 1.01 -2.45
C THR A 45 -12.18 0.91 -2.92
N HIS A 46 -12.35 0.40 -4.12
CA HIS A 46 -13.65 0.16 -4.73
C HIS A 46 -13.84 -1.34 -4.98
N TYR A 47 -15.03 -1.83 -4.67
CA TYR A 47 -15.41 -3.24 -4.82
C TYR A 47 -16.63 -3.36 -5.72
N LYS A 48 -16.62 -4.37 -6.57
CA LYS A 48 -17.76 -4.70 -7.44
C LYS A 48 -17.90 -6.20 -7.59
N SER A 49 -19.09 -6.71 -7.30
CA SER A 49 -19.44 -8.10 -7.52
C SER A 49 -19.63 -8.40 -9.00
N PHE A 50 -19.15 -9.55 -9.43
CA PHE A 50 -19.33 -10.13 -10.77
C PHE A 50 -19.97 -11.50 -10.65
N GLY A 51 -21.18 -11.56 -10.08
CA GLY A 51 -21.89 -12.78 -9.73
C GLY A 51 -21.67 -13.20 -8.27
N ASP A 52 -22.03 -14.43 -7.93
CA ASP A 52 -22.15 -14.84 -6.52
C ASP A 52 -20.80 -15.05 -5.81
N ASN A 53 -19.75 -15.39 -6.57
CA ASN A 53 -18.47 -15.81 -6.00
C ASN A 53 -17.25 -14.98 -6.41
N TYR A 54 -17.44 -13.94 -7.21
CA TYR A 54 -16.34 -13.13 -7.74
C TYR A 54 -16.52 -11.67 -7.40
N VAL A 55 -15.53 -11.08 -6.74
CA VAL A 55 -15.54 -9.66 -6.38
C VAL A 55 -14.25 -9.02 -6.88
N GLY A 56 -14.38 -8.16 -7.88
CA GLY A 56 -13.28 -7.31 -8.33
C GLY A 56 -13.03 -6.20 -7.32
N PHE A 57 -11.77 -5.82 -7.14
CA PHE A 57 -11.39 -4.63 -6.39
C PHE A 57 -10.34 -3.80 -7.13
N ALA A 58 -10.41 -2.50 -6.92
CA ALA A 58 -9.39 -1.55 -7.31
C ALA A 58 -9.00 -0.73 -6.07
N ARG A 59 -7.70 -0.67 -5.77
CA ARG A 59 -7.15 0.10 -4.65
C ARG A 59 -6.24 1.19 -5.18
N PHE A 60 -6.35 2.36 -4.61
CA PHE A 60 -5.46 3.48 -4.86
C PHE A 60 -4.89 3.99 -3.53
N TYR A 61 -3.60 4.29 -3.54
CA TYR A 61 -2.86 4.88 -2.44
C TYR A 61 -2.02 6.02 -2.96
N SER A 62 -2.02 7.13 -2.26
CA SER A 62 -1.11 8.24 -2.58
C SER A 62 -0.72 8.98 -1.31
N ARG A 63 0.54 9.38 -1.25
CA ARG A 63 1.12 10.19 -0.17
C ARG A 63 2.03 11.25 -0.75
N ALA A 64 1.96 12.42 -0.13
CA ALA A 64 2.87 13.51 -0.41
C ALA A 64 3.28 14.17 0.92
N ILE A 65 4.57 14.35 1.12
CA ILE A 65 5.11 15.09 2.24
C ILE A 65 5.97 16.25 1.73
N ALA A 66 5.77 17.43 2.28
CA ALA A 66 6.53 18.61 1.91
C ALA A 66 6.87 19.44 3.16
N SER A 67 8.07 19.96 3.22
CA SER A 67 8.46 20.93 4.22
C SER A 67 7.78 22.28 3.94
N ILE A 68 7.38 22.98 5.00
CA ILE A 68 6.80 24.34 4.92
C ILE A 68 7.79 25.44 5.23
N ASN A 69 9.02 25.08 5.51
CA ASN A 69 10.14 26.02 5.63
C ASN A 69 11.25 25.60 4.65
N SER A 70 12.37 26.32 4.66
CA SER A 70 13.50 26.01 3.76
C SER A 70 14.36 24.81 4.23
N LYS A 71 13.87 24.01 5.17
CA LYS A 71 14.55 22.81 5.66
C LYS A 71 13.99 21.55 4.98
N ASP A 72 14.82 20.53 4.88
CA ASP A 72 14.43 19.26 4.30
C ASP A 72 13.50 18.45 5.20
N VAL A 73 12.72 17.56 4.60
CA VAL A 73 11.89 16.60 5.33
C VAL A 73 12.80 15.64 6.11
N LYS A 74 12.54 15.44 7.40
CA LYS A 74 13.28 14.48 8.22
C LYS A 74 13.15 13.06 7.63
N ILE A 75 14.23 12.30 7.63
CA ILE A 75 14.24 10.90 7.16
C ILE A 75 13.17 10.08 7.86
N SER A 76 12.97 10.29 9.18
CA SER A 76 11.92 9.61 9.96
C SER A 76 10.48 9.91 9.53
N ASP A 77 10.26 10.99 8.80
CA ASP A 77 8.93 11.42 8.35
C ASP A 77 8.66 11.06 6.89
N ARG A 78 9.69 10.58 6.17
CA ARG A 78 9.59 10.19 4.77
C ARG A 78 8.65 9.00 4.57
N ILE A 79 8.16 8.91 3.37
CA ILE A 79 7.16 7.93 2.98
C ILE A 79 7.87 6.64 2.55
N PHE A 80 7.36 5.51 3.01
CA PHE A 80 7.62 4.18 2.48
C PHE A 80 6.30 3.58 2.00
N ILE A 81 6.35 2.75 0.96
CA ILE A 81 5.14 2.08 0.45
C ILE A 81 4.75 0.97 1.45
N PRO A 82 3.54 1.01 2.02
CA PRO A 82 3.09 -0.07 2.90
C PRO A 82 2.96 -1.39 2.15
N SER A 83 3.32 -2.47 2.80
CA SER A 83 3.43 -3.81 2.20
C SER A 83 2.17 -4.33 1.52
N GLN A 84 0.99 -3.87 1.97
CA GLN A 84 -0.28 -4.26 1.34
C GLN A 84 -0.53 -3.62 -0.03
N TYR A 85 0.21 -2.56 -0.38
CA TYR A 85 0.05 -1.85 -1.66
C TYR A 85 1.09 -2.26 -2.70
N LEU A 86 2.12 -3.01 -2.31
CA LEU A 86 3.13 -3.54 -3.22
C LEU A 86 3.60 -4.91 -2.70
N ARG A 87 2.83 -5.94 -2.98
CA ARG A 87 3.19 -7.33 -2.70
C ARG A 87 4.24 -7.78 -3.71
N GLY A 88 5.09 -8.73 -3.35
CA GLY A 88 6.22 -9.16 -4.19
C GLY A 88 7.52 -8.41 -3.92
N PHE A 89 7.52 -7.45 -2.98
CA PHE A 89 8.69 -6.69 -2.58
C PHE A 89 8.84 -6.67 -1.06
N GLU A 90 10.07 -6.71 -0.55
CA GLU A 90 10.33 -6.59 0.88
C GLU A 90 9.86 -5.24 1.43
N PRO A 91 9.17 -5.18 2.58
CA PRO A 91 8.71 -3.95 3.19
C PRO A 91 9.86 -2.96 3.46
N GLY A 92 9.72 -1.72 2.99
CA GLY A 92 10.70 -0.67 3.19
C GLY A 92 12.01 -0.85 2.40
N LYS A 93 12.04 -1.80 1.46
CA LYS A 93 13.21 -2.10 0.63
C LYS A 93 12.98 -1.78 -0.86
N VAL A 94 12.29 -0.68 -1.09
CA VAL A 94 11.95 -0.16 -2.42
C VAL A 94 12.18 1.34 -2.41
N GLY A 95 12.74 1.87 -3.51
CA GLY A 95 12.88 3.30 -3.75
C GLY A 95 14.28 3.86 -3.49
N PRO A 96 14.39 5.17 -3.22
CA PRO A 96 15.67 5.85 -3.12
C PRO A 96 16.56 5.29 -2.02
N MET A 97 17.84 5.18 -2.33
CA MET A 97 18.89 4.73 -1.39
C MET A 97 19.96 5.82 -1.21
N ASP A 98 20.48 5.89 0.01
CA ASP A 98 21.68 6.65 0.37
C ASP A 98 22.72 5.65 0.91
N GLY A 99 23.74 5.38 0.13
CA GLY A 99 24.67 4.28 0.38
C GLY A 99 23.96 2.93 0.37
N THR A 100 23.84 2.29 1.53
CA THR A 100 23.16 0.99 1.71
C THR A 100 21.76 1.09 2.30
N ASP A 101 21.33 2.31 2.67
CA ASP A 101 20.10 2.53 3.41
C ASP A 101 18.97 3.05 2.51
N TYR A 102 17.79 2.47 2.65
CA TYR A 102 16.58 2.99 2.02
C TYR A 102 16.08 4.18 2.81
N VAL A 103 15.99 5.32 2.14
CA VAL A 103 15.66 6.59 2.80
C VAL A 103 14.22 7.04 2.63
N GLY A 104 13.41 6.26 1.91
CA GLY A 104 12.04 6.64 1.57
C GLY A 104 12.00 7.78 0.55
N GLY A 105 10.80 8.28 0.28
CA GLY A 105 10.58 9.38 -0.65
C GLY A 105 9.64 10.43 -0.09
N ASN A 106 9.57 11.56 -0.79
CA ASN A 106 8.62 12.61 -0.47
C ASN A 106 7.24 12.37 -1.11
N TYR A 107 7.20 11.55 -2.16
CA TYR A 107 5.98 11.19 -2.87
C TYR A 107 5.89 9.69 -3.08
N ALA A 108 4.71 9.13 -2.90
CA ALA A 108 4.41 7.75 -3.20
C ALA A 108 3.02 7.63 -3.83
N ALA A 109 2.89 6.72 -4.78
CA ALA A 109 1.61 6.31 -5.32
C ALA A 109 1.61 4.80 -5.58
N ALA A 110 0.45 4.17 -5.36
CA ALA A 110 0.25 2.77 -5.67
C ALA A 110 -1.16 2.51 -6.21
N LEU A 111 -1.26 1.55 -7.09
CA LEU A 111 -2.49 1.02 -7.65
C LEU A 111 -2.49 -0.49 -7.47
N GLY A 112 -3.54 -1.03 -6.89
CA GLY A 112 -3.78 -2.47 -6.79
C GLY A 112 -5.08 -2.84 -7.50
N LEU A 113 -5.03 -3.85 -8.34
CA LEU A 113 -6.19 -4.45 -8.97
C LEU A 113 -6.27 -5.91 -8.55
N GLY A 114 -7.48 -6.43 -8.40
CA GLY A 114 -7.59 -7.85 -8.09
C GLY A 114 -9.00 -8.39 -8.16
N LEU A 115 -9.05 -9.70 -8.01
CA LEU A 115 -10.27 -10.49 -8.03
C LEU A 115 -10.29 -11.40 -6.81
N ASN A 116 -11.22 -11.15 -5.89
CA ASN A 116 -11.49 -12.05 -4.78
C ASN A 116 -12.47 -13.14 -5.23
N MET A 117 -12.14 -14.37 -4.91
CA MET A 117 -12.96 -15.56 -5.15
C MET A 117 -13.44 -16.09 -3.81
N THR A 118 -14.69 -15.82 -3.49
CA THR A 118 -15.35 -16.30 -2.27
C THR A 118 -15.94 -17.67 -2.53
N ASN A 119 -15.96 -18.54 -1.53
CA ASN A 119 -16.53 -19.89 -1.64
C ASN A 119 -15.93 -20.78 -2.74
N LEU A 120 -14.71 -20.51 -3.17
CA LEU A 120 -14.02 -21.35 -4.18
C LEU A 120 -13.91 -22.81 -3.71
N PHE A 121 -13.70 -23.00 -2.43
CA PHE A 121 -13.72 -24.30 -1.76
C PHE A 121 -14.74 -24.28 -0.61
N PRO A 122 -15.94 -24.84 -0.77
CA PRO A 122 -16.99 -24.80 0.24
C PRO A 122 -16.60 -25.41 1.61
N GLN A 123 -15.57 -26.26 1.63
CA GLN A 123 -15.01 -26.85 2.84
C GLN A 123 -14.17 -25.87 3.67
N LEU A 124 -13.65 -24.82 3.05
CA LEU A 124 -12.80 -23.80 3.66
C LEU A 124 -13.66 -22.55 3.98
N GLN A 125 -14.50 -22.65 4.99
CA GLN A 125 -15.34 -21.53 5.42
C GLN A 125 -14.47 -20.33 5.87
N ASN A 126 -14.96 -19.13 5.64
CA ASN A 126 -14.26 -17.87 5.97
C ASN A 126 -12.89 -17.73 5.30
N THR A 127 -12.72 -18.31 4.12
CA THR A 127 -11.48 -18.24 3.35
C THR A 127 -11.76 -17.68 1.97
N ASP A 128 -11.07 -16.57 1.64
CA ASP A 128 -11.12 -15.95 0.33
C ASP A 128 -9.79 -16.16 -0.40
N PHE A 129 -9.87 -16.56 -1.64
CA PHE A 129 -8.73 -16.60 -2.55
C PHE A 129 -8.74 -15.33 -3.38
N ASN A 130 -7.58 -14.80 -3.70
CA ASN A 130 -7.49 -13.64 -4.56
C ASN A 130 -6.37 -13.75 -5.58
N LEU A 131 -6.61 -13.16 -6.74
CA LEU A 131 -5.58 -12.84 -7.72
C LEU A 131 -5.38 -11.33 -7.68
N PHE A 132 -4.16 -10.89 -7.85
CA PHE A 132 -3.86 -9.47 -7.79
C PHE A 132 -2.75 -9.03 -8.73
N TYR A 133 -2.80 -7.75 -9.07
CA TYR A 133 -1.73 -7.00 -9.69
C TYR A 133 -1.53 -5.72 -8.87
N ASP A 134 -0.32 -5.49 -8.41
CA ASP A 134 0.06 -4.29 -7.68
C ASP A 134 1.12 -3.53 -8.49
N ALA A 135 0.97 -2.21 -8.54
CA ALA A 135 1.94 -1.32 -9.15
C ALA A 135 2.15 -0.11 -8.23
N ALA A 136 3.39 0.30 -8.03
CA ALA A 136 3.70 1.44 -7.17
C ALA A 136 4.99 2.13 -7.58
N ASN A 137 5.11 3.40 -7.21
CA ASN A 137 6.38 4.10 -7.24
C ASN A 137 6.54 5.00 -6.01
N LEU A 138 7.80 5.26 -5.67
CA LEU A 138 8.25 6.08 -4.56
C LEU A 138 9.39 6.94 -5.06
N TRP A 139 9.25 8.26 -4.97
CA TRP A 139 10.21 9.18 -5.58
C TRP A 139 10.39 10.47 -4.79
N HIS A 140 11.38 11.23 -5.24
CA HIS A 140 11.80 12.52 -4.75
C HIS A 140 12.42 12.49 -3.35
N VAL A 141 13.66 12.95 -3.30
CA VAL A 141 14.43 13.17 -2.08
C VAL A 141 14.91 14.62 -2.11
N ASP A 142 14.61 15.38 -1.07
CA ASP A 142 14.87 16.84 -1.06
C ASP A 142 16.24 17.21 -0.48
N TYR A 143 16.82 16.41 0.43
CA TYR A 143 18.08 16.73 1.10
C TYR A 143 19.34 16.52 0.24
N ASP A 144 19.27 15.60 -0.72
CA ASP A 144 20.35 15.35 -1.67
C ASP A 144 19.79 15.03 -3.05
N LYS A 145 19.98 15.96 -3.98
CA LYS A 145 19.52 15.82 -5.38
C LYS A 145 20.42 14.91 -6.22
N SER A 146 21.58 14.49 -5.70
CA SER A 146 22.48 13.58 -6.39
C SER A 146 22.12 12.11 -6.20
N LEU A 147 21.24 11.81 -5.23
CA LEU A 147 20.79 10.44 -4.99
C LEU A 147 20.05 9.90 -6.23
N PRO A 148 20.33 8.67 -6.62
CA PRO A 148 19.61 8.04 -7.72
C PRO A 148 18.14 7.85 -7.30
N VAL A 149 17.26 8.63 -7.91
CA VAL A 149 15.81 8.47 -7.78
C VAL A 149 15.33 7.83 -9.07
N SER A 150 14.90 6.58 -8.97
CA SER A 150 14.36 5.87 -10.11
C SER A 150 12.90 6.24 -10.35
N ASP A 151 12.58 6.62 -11.59
CA ASP A 151 11.21 6.82 -12.05
C ASP A 151 10.53 5.49 -12.45
N SER A 152 11.21 4.37 -12.25
CA SER A 152 10.71 3.04 -12.63
C SER A 152 9.47 2.67 -11.84
N LEU A 153 8.42 2.29 -12.55
CA LEU A 153 7.23 1.73 -11.94
C LEU A 153 7.54 0.30 -11.49
N ARG A 154 7.44 0.04 -10.17
CA ARG A 154 7.52 -1.31 -9.62
C ARG A 154 6.17 -1.98 -9.78
N SER A 155 6.16 -3.22 -10.20
CA SER A 155 4.92 -3.97 -10.31
C SER A 155 5.13 -5.46 -10.06
N ALA A 156 4.09 -6.09 -9.54
CA ALA A 156 4.03 -7.52 -9.30
C ALA A 156 2.62 -8.05 -9.52
N PHE A 157 2.53 -9.33 -9.86
CA PHE A 157 1.28 -10.07 -9.86
C PHE A 157 1.39 -11.26 -8.92
N GLY A 158 0.25 -11.74 -8.46
CA GLY A 158 0.28 -12.88 -7.56
C GLY A 158 -1.09 -13.41 -7.19
N MET A 159 -1.05 -14.37 -6.28
CA MET A 159 -2.23 -14.94 -5.65
C MET A 159 -2.14 -14.85 -4.13
N GLY A 160 -3.27 -14.77 -3.48
CA GLY A 160 -3.34 -14.72 -2.03
C GLY A 160 -4.49 -15.54 -1.46
N VAL A 161 -4.36 -15.82 -0.19
CA VAL A 161 -5.40 -16.46 0.63
C VAL A 161 -5.60 -15.62 1.87
N ASN A 162 -6.83 -15.21 2.13
CA ASN A 162 -7.23 -14.53 3.36
C ASN A 162 -8.14 -15.46 4.15
N TRP A 163 -7.71 -15.88 5.30
CA TRP A 163 -8.50 -16.69 6.22
C TRP A 163 -8.93 -15.85 7.42
N PHE A 164 -10.24 -15.71 7.61
CA PHE A 164 -10.84 -15.00 8.74
C PHE A 164 -10.98 -15.94 9.93
N SER A 165 -9.89 -16.09 10.67
CA SER A 165 -9.84 -16.96 11.84
C SER A 165 -10.44 -16.31 13.09
N PRO A 166 -10.81 -17.09 14.13
CA PRO A 166 -11.29 -16.53 15.41
C PRO A 166 -10.27 -15.63 16.13
N ILE A 167 -8.99 -15.77 15.85
CA ILE A 167 -7.92 -14.93 16.43
C ILE A 167 -7.57 -13.71 15.55
N GLY A 168 -8.26 -13.52 14.45
CA GLY A 168 -8.07 -12.43 13.49
C GLY A 168 -7.77 -12.91 12.07
N PRO A 169 -7.72 -12.00 11.12
CA PRO A 169 -7.41 -12.35 9.74
C PRO A 169 -5.97 -12.83 9.59
N ILE A 170 -5.79 -13.88 8.82
CA ILE A 170 -4.50 -14.43 8.42
C ILE A 170 -4.42 -14.34 6.91
N SER A 171 -3.33 -13.76 6.41
CA SER A 171 -3.12 -13.58 4.97
C SER A 171 -1.83 -14.22 4.53
N LEU A 172 -1.92 -14.97 3.45
CA LEU A 172 -0.78 -15.55 2.72
C LEU A 172 -0.77 -14.94 1.33
N SER A 173 0.39 -14.58 0.81
CA SER A 173 0.53 -14.15 -0.59
C SER A 173 1.77 -14.75 -1.23
N PHE A 174 1.60 -15.13 -2.48
CA PHE A 174 2.68 -15.51 -3.40
C PHE A 174 2.66 -14.52 -4.54
N ALA A 175 3.77 -13.84 -4.77
CA ALA A 175 3.88 -12.82 -5.78
C ALA A 175 5.17 -12.95 -6.56
N GLN A 176 5.09 -12.61 -7.85
CA GLN A 176 6.22 -12.49 -8.74
C GLN A 176 6.30 -11.04 -9.20
N ASP A 177 7.47 -10.43 -9.06
CA ASP A 177 7.74 -9.12 -9.63
C ASP A 177 7.75 -9.17 -11.16
N ILE A 178 7.20 -8.14 -11.78
CA ILE A 178 7.18 -7.95 -13.24
C ILE A 178 8.21 -6.87 -13.61
N SER A 179 8.26 -5.82 -12.79
CA SER A 179 9.16 -4.70 -12.97
C SER A 179 9.67 -4.26 -11.60
N SER A 180 10.98 -4.18 -11.48
CA SER A 180 11.72 -3.74 -10.28
C SER A 180 12.93 -2.91 -10.72
N ASP A 181 13.51 -2.19 -9.79
CA ASP A 181 14.81 -1.55 -9.98
C ASP A 181 15.92 -2.46 -9.42
N ASP A 182 17.14 -2.29 -9.89
CA ASP A 182 18.30 -3.09 -9.46
C ASP A 182 18.57 -3.04 -7.96
N THR A 183 18.15 -1.95 -7.33
CA THR A 183 18.31 -1.74 -5.88
C THR A 183 17.15 -2.27 -5.04
N ASP A 184 16.00 -2.59 -5.66
CA ASP A 184 14.83 -3.07 -4.96
C ASP A 184 15.04 -4.51 -4.48
N LYS A 185 14.45 -4.86 -3.33
CA LYS A 185 14.44 -6.24 -2.85
C LYS A 185 13.06 -6.85 -3.03
N THR A 186 13.03 -7.99 -3.71
CA THR A 186 11.81 -8.75 -3.98
C THR A 186 11.59 -9.86 -2.94
N GLU A 187 10.34 -10.21 -2.70
CA GLU A 187 9.92 -11.26 -1.77
C GLU A 187 8.76 -12.07 -2.38
N THR A 188 9.01 -13.31 -2.73
CA THR A 188 8.00 -14.16 -3.39
C THR A 188 6.87 -14.60 -2.47
N PHE A 189 7.13 -14.79 -1.18
CA PHE A 189 6.16 -15.29 -0.20
C PHE A 189 6.07 -14.38 1.00
N ARG A 190 4.82 -14.07 1.41
CA ARG A 190 4.56 -13.30 2.63
C ARG A 190 3.42 -13.90 3.43
N PHE A 191 3.61 -13.89 4.75
CA PHE A 191 2.63 -14.28 5.75
C PHE A 191 2.36 -13.10 6.70
N ASN A 192 1.07 -12.79 6.95
CA ASN A 192 0.67 -11.76 7.91
C ASN A 192 -0.47 -12.27 8.80
N ILE A 193 -0.43 -11.84 10.06
CA ILE A 193 -1.51 -12.06 11.04
C ILE A 193 -2.04 -10.71 11.48
N GLY A 194 -3.37 -10.58 11.55
CA GLY A 194 -4.05 -9.37 12.03
C GLY A 194 -4.30 -8.31 10.96
N THR A 195 -3.86 -8.52 9.73
CA THR A 195 -4.14 -7.62 8.59
C THR A 195 -4.55 -8.42 7.36
N THR A 196 -5.57 -7.93 6.64
CA THR A 196 -5.88 -8.40 5.29
C THR A 196 -5.20 -7.49 4.27
N PHE A 197 -4.78 -8.07 3.17
CA PHE A 197 -4.23 -7.31 2.04
C PHE A 197 -5.31 -6.58 1.26
#